data_53d7b0e637e18b6222aeb85c16d2f3e9
#
_entry.id   53d7b0e637e18b6222aeb85c16d2f3e9
#
_cell.length_a   1.000
_cell.length_b   1.000
_cell.length_c   1.000
_cell.angle_alpha   90.00
_cell.angle_beta   90.00
_cell.angle_gamma   90.00
#
_symmetry.space_group_name_H-M   'P 1'
#
loop_
_entity.id
_entity.type
_entity.pdbx_description
1 polymer ?
#
loop_
_entity_poly.entity_id
_entity_poly.type
_entity_poly.pdbx_seq_one_letter_code
_entity_poly.pdbx_strand_id
1 'polypeptide(L)'
;MEVKVFKLKEIKLLSGDVVDVKKCCMVQPILPTYGKEGDACMDIYPICYEYDVDKDRFIYHTGLAFNIGNDANGEPNEMSLRPRSNLTKSDFYISNSPGTLDSGYRGELLIIFKNRTSRDLVHAVSTLVEVVDKLREHMHLPDSMVGNARLKLNNIRATTTNILDKLYTPPYNCDGKDRCCQLIINSAQRITWKEVKSIEELGESERGNKGFGEGTGGAAKA
;
A
#
# COMPACT_ATOMS: atom_id res chain seq x y z
N MET A 1 19.25 13.71 15.33
CA MET A 1 19.22 12.23 15.49
C MET A 1 19.99 11.60 14.34
N GLU A 2 20.88 10.67 14.62
CA GLU A 2 21.58 9.88 13.60
C GLU A 2 20.92 8.49 13.49
N VAL A 3 20.64 8.07 12.27
CA VAL A 3 20.06 6.75 11.96
C VAL A 3 21.05 5.96 11.12
N LYS A 4 21.38 4.75 11.56
CA LYS A 4 22.24 3.86 10.77
C LYS A 4 21.40 3.13 9.73
N VAL A 5 21.83 3.19 8.48
CA VAL A 5 21.20 2.52 7.35
C VAL A 5 22.21 1.66 6.62
N PHE A 6 21.78 0.47 6.22
CA PHE A 6 22.58 -0.45 5.44
C PHE A 6 21.91 -0.68 4.07
N LYS A 7 22.68 -0.50 3.01
CA LYS A 7 22.25 -0.84 1.64
C LYS A 7 22.55 -2.31 1.39
N LEU A 8 21.49 -3.10 1.23
CA LEU A 8 21.60 -4.52 1.00
C LEU A 8 22.25 -4.79 -0.37
N LYS A 9 23.12 -5.79 -0.41
CA LYS A 9 23.70 -6.30 -1.66
C LYS A 9 22.85 -7.39 -2.28
N GLU A 10 22.08 -8.05 -1.44
CA GLU A 10 21.17 -9.14 -1.80
C GLU A 10 19.81 -8.93 -1.13
N ILE A 11 18.75 -9.31 -1.80
CA ILE A 11 17.38 -9.28 -1.29
C ILE A 11 16.79 -10.68 -1.39
N LYS A 12 15.85 -11.00 -0.48
CA LYS A 12 15.13 -12.28 -0.47
C LYS A 12 13.77 -12.10 -1.10
N LEU A 13 13.50 -12.86 -2.17
CA LEU A 13 12.23 -12.88 -2.89
C LEU A 13 11.18 -13.74 -2.17
N LEU A 14 9.92 -13.62 -2.58
CA LEU A 14 8.80 -14.44 -2.09
C LEU A 14 9.03 -15.93 -2.31
N SER A 15 9.68 -16.31 -3.40
CA SER A 15 10.07 -17.70 -3.69
C SER A 15 11.02 -18.31 -2.66
N GLY A 16 11.64 -17.44 -1.86
CA GLY A 16 12.72 -17.80 -0.94
C GLY A 16 14.11 -17.63 -1.53
N ASP A 17 14.21 -17.33 -2.83
CA ASP A 17 15.48 -17.12 -3.52
C ASP A 17 16.14 -15.83 -3.02
N VAL A 18 17.47 -15.87 -2.93
CA VAL A 18 18.29 -14.71 -2.62
C VAL A 18 18.94 -14.21 -3.92
N VAL A 19 18.70 -12.98 -4.27
CA VAL A 19 19.17 -12.39 -5.53
C VAL A 19 20.07 -11.18 -5.30
N ASP A 20 21.10 -11.05 -6.11
CA ASP A 20 22.02 -9.92 -6.09
C ASP A 20 21.34 -8.67 -6.65
N VAL A 21 21.27 -7.60 -5.85
CA VAL A 21 20.62 -6.34 -6.18
C VAL A 21 21.17 -5.72 -7.48
N LYS A 22 22.48 -5.82 -7.73
CA LYS A 22 23.10 -5.27 -8.94
C LYS A 22 22.69 -5.99 -10.20
N LYS A 23 22.27 -7.26 -10.08
CA LYS A 23 21.89 -8.09 -11.23
C LYS A 23 20.41 -8.08 -11.52
N CYS A 24 19.56 -7.96 -10.49
CA CYS A 24 18.12 -8.09 -10.64
C CYS A 24 17.35 -6.76 -10.57
N CYS A 25 17.96 -5.70 -10.03
CA CYS A 25 17.27 -4.42 -9.87
C CYS A 25 17.80 -3.38 -10.87
N MET A 26 16.90 -2.55 -11.40
CA MET A 26 17.24 -1.48 -12.33
C MET A 26 18.09 -0.38 -11.70
N VAL A 27 17.90 -0.16 -10.40
CA VAL A 27 18.58 0.88 -9.61
C VAL A 27 19.12 0.31 -8.30
N GLN A 28 20.16 0.95 -7.78
CA GLN A 28 20.73 0.62 -6.49
C GLN A 28 19.89 1.24 -5.36
N PRO A 29 19.94 0.70 -4.11
CA PRO A 29 19.22 1.26 -2.98
C PRO A 29 19.47 2.76 -2.78
N ILE A 30 18.38 3.53 -2.74
CA ILE A 30 18.41 4.99 -2.60
C ILE A 30 18.04 5.32 -1.15
N LEU A 31 18.85 6.15 -0.50
CA LEU A 31 18.55 6.61 0.86
C LEU A 31 17.30 7.49 0.87
N PRO A 32 16.47 7.41 1.93
CA PRO A 32 15.35 8.32 2.08
C PRO A 32 15.77 9.78 2.05
N THR A 33 14.99 10.63 1.41
CA THR A 33 15.30 12.05 1.26
C THR A 33 14.11 12.94 1.58
N TYR A 34 14.37 14.09 2.20
CA TYR A 34 13.36 15.15 2.27
C TYR A 34 13.16 15.77 0.90
N GLY A 35 11.92 15.99 0.51
CA GLY A 35 11.59 16.64 -0.76
C GLY A 35 11.92 18.12 -0.76
N LYS A 36 11.69 18.79 0.39
CA LYS A 36 11.95 20.21 0.61
C LYS A 36 12.37 20.45 2.06
N GLU A 37 13.00 21.59 2.29
CA GLU A 37 13.23 22.09 3.66
C GLU A 37 11.89 22.29 4.39
N GLY A 38 11.81 21.78 5.61
CA GLY A 38 10.58 21.81 6.42
C GLY A 38 9.64 20.61 6.23
N ASP A 39 9.89 19.69 5.29
CA ASP A 39 9.11 18.47 5.19
C ASP A 39 9.30 17.60 6.44
N ALA A 40 8.20 17.09 6.99
CA ALA A 40 8.22 16.23 8.17
C ALA A 40 8.61 14.78 7.83
N CYS A 41 8.39 14.35 6.61
CA CYS A 41 8.61 12.97 6.16
C CYS A 41 9.66 12.92 5.05
N MET A 42 10.41 11.83 5.02
CA MET A 42 11.35 11.51 3.94
C MET A 42 10.69 10.60 2.92
N ASP A 43 10.95 10.82 1.64
CA ASP A 43 10.48 9.98 0.54
C ASP A 43 11.29 8.68 0.44
N ILE A 44 10.60 7.58 0.11
CA ILE A 44 11.17 6.24 -0.11
C ILE A 44 11.04 5.86 -1.58
N TYR A 45 12.10 5.25 -2.10
CA TYR A 45 12.23 4.81 -3.48
C TYR A 45 12.30 3.29 -3.55
N PRO A 46 11.48 2.64 -4.40
CA PRO A 46 11.60 1.21 -4.64
C PRO A 46 12.72 0.91 -5.64
N ILE A 47 13.36 -0.25 -5.51
CA ILE A 47 14.39 -0.73 -6.44
C ILE A 47 13.90 -1.85 -7.35
N CYS A 48 12.96 -2.66 -6.88
CA CYS A 48 12.24 -3.67 -7.64
C CYS A 48 10.93 -4.02 -6.94
N TYR A 49 10.11 -4.84 -7.58
CA TYR A 49 8.88 -5.36 -6.98
C TYR A 49 8.63 -6.80 -7.39
N GLU A 50 7.82 -7.48 -6.60
CA GLU A 50 7.22 -8.78 -6.89
C GLU A 50 5.70 -8.68 -6.80
N TYR A 51 5.00 -9.53 -7.56
CA TYR A 51 3.56 -9.69 -7.44
C TYR A 51 3.23 -11.04 -6.78
N ASP A 52 2.68 -10.96 -5.58
CA ASP A 52 2.17 -12.12 -4.83
C ASP A 52 0.76 -12.45 -5.34
N VAL A 53 0.67 -13.48 -6.18
CA VAL A 53 -0.57 -13.91 -6.84
C VAL A 53 -1.58 -14.42 -5.82
N ASP A 54 -1.13 -15.14 -4.78
CA ASP A 54 -2.02 -15.77 -3.80
C ASP A 54 -2.70 -14.74 -2.90
N LYS A 55 -2.02 -13.63 -2.61
CA LYS A 55 -2.52 -12.58 -1.72
C LYS A 55 -2.95 -11.32 -2.45
N ASP A 56 -2.87 -11.32 -3.78
CA ASP A 56 -3.23 -10.20 -4.67
C ASP A 56 -2.60 -8.89 -4.22
N ARG A 57 -1.26 -8.83 -4.24
CA ARG A 57 -0.50 -7.68 -3.74
C ARG A 57 0.84 -7.51 -4.42
N PHE A 58 1.28 -6.26 -4.54
CA PHE A 58 2.63 -5.90 -4.93
C PHE A 58 3.50 -5.73 -3.69
N ILE A 59 4.67 -6.34 -3.69
CA ILE A 59 5.70 -6.19 -2.66
C ILE A 59 6.87 -5.44 -3.27
N TYR A 60 7.13 -4.25 -2.78
CA TYR A 60 8.24 -3.41 -3.22
C TYR A 60 9.43 -3.56 -2.29
N HIS A 61 10.57 -3.83 -2.88
CA HIS A 61 11.86 -3.88 -2.23
C HIS A 61 12.51 -2.50 -2.24
N THR A 62 13.05 -2.09 -1.12
CA THR A 62 13.83 -0.85 -1.01
C THR A 62 15.34 -1.11 -1.00
N GLY A 63 15.74 -2.34 -0.71
CA GLY A 63 17.15 -2.71 -0.50
C GLY A 63 17.76 -2.03 0.73
N LEU A 64 16.95 -1.57 1.68
CA LEU A 64 17.40 -0.84 2.86
C LEU A 64 17.03 -1.58 4.15
N ALA A 65 17.99 -1.68 5.06
CA ALA A 65 17.78 -2.11 6.44
C ALA A 65 18.24 -1.00 7.38
N PHE A 66 17.55 -0.84 8.52
CA PHE A 66 17.75 0.29 9.42
C PHE A 66 18.07 -0.15 10.85
N ASN A 67 18.85 0.69 11.52
CA ASN A 67 18.92 0.75 12.97
C ASN A 67 18.53 2.16 13.40
N ILE A 68 17.29 2.32 13.84
CA ILE A 68 16.72 3.62 14.21
C ILE A 68 17.04 4.00 15.68
N GLY A 69 17.62 3.07 16.44
CA GLY A 69 18.11 3.33 17.80
C GLY A 69 17.03 3.80 18.77
N ASN A 70 17.52 4.55 19.78
CA ASN A 70 16.68 5.15 20.80
C ASN A 70 16.74 6.69 20.69
N ASP A 71 15.80 7.35 21.34
CA ASP A 71 15.80 8.80 21.49
C ASP A 71 16.84 9.29 22.53
N ALA A 72 16.85 10.60 22.77
CA ALA A 72 17.79 11.21 23.75
C ALA A 72 17.55 10.76 25.20
N ASN A 73 16.37 10.26 25.53
CA ASN A 73 15.99 9.76 26.84
C ASN A 73 16.25 8.26 27.00
N GLY A 74 16.74 7.58 25.96
CA GLY A 74 16.95 6.13 25.94
C GLY A 74 15.71 5.34 25.57
N GLU A 75 14.59 5.99 25.25
CA GLU A 75 13.37 5.33 24.78
C GLU A 75 13.52 4.88 23.32
N PRO A 76 12.95 3.71 22.94
CA PRO A 76 13.07 3.22 21.59
C PRO A 76 12.38 4.17 20.59
N ASN A 77 12.98 4.29 19.40
CA ASN A 77 12.32 4.96 18.29
C ASN A 77 11.41 3.98 17.53
N GLU A 78 10.43 4.53 16.84
CA GLU A 78 9.65 3.85 15.81
C GLU A 78 9.82 4.54 14.45
N MET A 79 9.83 3.78 13.38
CA MET A 79 9.73 4.30 12.02
C MET A 79 8.33 4.01 11.49
N SER A 80 7.61 5.07 11.13
CA SER A 80 6.25 4.95 10.60
C SER A 80 6.24 5.20 9.10
N LEU A 81 5.73 4.23 8.33
CA LEU A 81 5.51 4.33 6.90
C LEU A 81 4.13 4.90 6.61
N ARG A 82 4.08 5.90 5.75
CA ARG A 82 2.85 6.61 5.39
C ARG A 82 2.67 6.67 3.88
N PRO A 83 1.44 6.59 3.38
CA PRO A 83 1.16 6.82 1.97
C PRO A 83 1.49 8.26 1.60
N ARG A 84 1.90 8.47 0.35
CA ARG A 84 2.01 9.80 -0.22
C ARG A 84 0.64 10.27 -0.70
N SER A 85 0.45 11.60 -0.76
CA SER A 85 -0.81 12.21 -1.22
C SER A 85 -1.20 11.80 -2.65
N ASN A 86 -0.23 11.52 -3.53
CA ASN A 86 -0.51 11.09 -4.90
C ASN A 86 -1.18 9.71 -4.99
N LEU A 87 -1.05 8.87 -3.94
CA LEU A 87 -1.71 7.56 -3.89
C LEU A 87 -3.24 7.69 -3.92
N THR A 88 -3.79 8.83 -3.49
CA THR A 88 -5.23 9.12 -3.58
C THR A 88 -5.78 9.13 -5.00
N LYS A 89 -4.92 9.24 -6.03
CA LYS A 89 -5.29 9.22 -7.45
C LYS A 89 -5.36 7.79 -8.02
N SER A 90 -5.08 6.78 -7.21
CA SER A 90 -5.11 5.36 -7.59
C SER A 90 -6.02 4.57 -6.67
N ASP A 91 -6.39 3.37 -7.09
CA ASP A 91 -7.16 2.42 -6.29
C ASP A 91 -6.27 1.58 -5.36
N PHE A 92 -4.97 1.85 -5.32
CA PHE A 92 -4.05 1.17 -4.43
C PHE A 92 -4.02 1.77 -3.03
N TYR A 93 -3.63 0.95 -2.06
CA TYR A 93 -3.36 1.36 -0.70
C TYR A 93 -2.20 0.54 -0.10
N ILE A 94 -1.50 1.10 0.87
CA ILE A 94 -0.51 0.36 1.65
C ILE A 94 -1.26 -0.54 2.61
N SER A 95 -1.05 -1.87 2.51
CA SER A 95 -1.93 -2.86 3.15
C SER A 95 -1.92 -2.84 4.68
N ASN A 96 -0.85 -2.30 5.29
CA ASN A 96 -0.67 -2.15 6.74
C ASN A 96 -0.44 -0.70 7.16
N SER A 97 -1.03 0.27 6.45
CA SER A 97 -0.81 1.70 6.76
C SER A 97 -1.57 2.15 8.02
N PRO A 98 -0.90 2.90 8.93
CA PRO A 98 0.52 3.16 8.96
C PRO A 98 1.34 1.92 9.30
N GLY A 99 2.37 1.62 8.48
CA GLY A 99 3.29 0.52 8.75
C GLY A 99 4.33 0.96 9.78
N THR A 100 4.51 0.19 10.84
CA THR A 100 5.48 0.51 11.89
C THR A 100 6.66 -0.45 11.84
N LEU A 101 7.88 0.09 11.88
CA LEU A 101 9.10 -0.66 12.13
C LEU A 101 9.60 -0.36 13.53
N ASP A 102 9.81 -1.42 14.28
CA ASP A 102 10.36 -1.33 15.64
C ASP A 102 11.86 -1.02 15.60
N SER A 103 12.37 -0.42 16.67
CA SER A 103 13.79 -0.12 16.82
C SER A 103 14.69 -1.35 16.73
N GLY A 104 14.18 -2.52 17.08
CA GLY A 104 14.87 -3.82 17.01
C GLY A 104 14.83 -4.51 15.65
N TYR A 105 14.04 -4.04 14.68
CA TYR A 105 13.96 -4.67 13.36
C TYR A 105 15.23 -4.42 12.53
N ARG A 106 15.75 -5.47 11.90
CA ARG A 106 16.98 -5.44 11.09
C ARG A 106 16.82 -6.01 9.70
N GLY A 107 15.59 -6.43 9.34
CA GLY A 107 15.27 -6.90 7.99
C GLY A 107 15.16 -5.76 6.99
N GLU A 108 14.96 -6.12 5.74
CA GLU A 108 14.68 -5.18 4.66
C GLU A 108 13.36 -4.43 4.91
N LEU A 109 13.35 -3.14 4.61
CA LEU A 109 12.13 -2.36 4.53
C LEU A 109 11.38 -2.73 3.27
N LEU A 110 10.26 -3.44 3.42
CA LEU A 110 9.32 -3.79 2.35
C LEU A 110 8.09 -2.92 2.42
N ILE A 111 7.53 -2.58 1.24
CA ILE A 111 6.31 -1.80 1.13
C ILE A 111 5.29 -2.62 0.34
N ILE A 112 4.13 -2.86 0.93
CA ILE A 112 3.12 -3.74 0.35
C ILE A 112 1.90 -2.94 -0.06
N PHE A 113 1.60 -2.97 -1.37
CA PHE A 113 0.40 -2.35 -1.94
C PHE A 113 -0.62 -3.41 -2.32
N LYS A 114 -1.87 -3.13 -2.01
CA LYS A 114 -3.04 -3.85 -2.50
C LYS A 114 -3.93 -2.93 -3.31
N ASN A 115 -4.65 -3.50 -4.27
CA ASN A 115 -5.71 -2.79 -4.97
C ASN A 115 -7.02 -2.93 -4.19
N ARG A 116 -7.88 -1.91 -4.23
CA ARG A 116 -9.23 -1.94 -3.63
C ARG A 116 -10.20 -2.81 -4.42
N THR A 117 -9.96 -2.95 -5.72
CA THR A 117 -10.78 -3.79 -6.59
C THR A 117 -10.36 -5.24 -6.43
N SER A 118 -11.30 -6.12 -6.11
CA SER A 118 -11.05 -7.56 -5.96
C SER A 118 -10.72 -8.18 -7.31
N ARG A 119 -9.63 -8.93 -7.38
CA ARG A 119 -9.23 -9.75 -8.51
C ARG A 119 -10.32 -10.76 -8.90
N ASP A 120 -10.96 -11.38 -7.91
CA ASP A 120 -12.01 -12.37 -8.16
C ASP A 120 -13.20 -11.77 -8.88
N LEU A 121 -13.59 -10.53 -8.52
CA LEU A 121 -14.65 -9.80 -9.22
C LEU A 121 -14.30 -9.56 -10.68
N VAL A 122 -13.06 -9.17 -10.97
CA VAL A 122 -12.60 -8.90 -12.33
C VAL A 122 -12.52 -10.18 -13.15
N HIS A 123 -12.05 -11.29 -12.55
CA HIS A 123 -12.08 -12.60 -13.19
C HIS A 123 -13.51 -13.06 -13.49
N ALA A 124 -14.45 -12.88 -12.56
CA ALA A 124 -15.85 -13.21 -12.78
C ALA A 124 -16.45 -12.41 -13.97
N VAL A 125 -16.14 -11.11 -14.04
CA VAL A 125 -16.59 -10.27 -15.17
C VAL A 125 -15.94 -10.70 -16.48
N SER A 126 -14.65 -11.04 -16.50
CA SER A 126 -13.95 -11.54 -17.69
C SER A 126 -14.55 -12.86 -18.18
N THR A 127 -14.83 -13.79 -17.27
CA THR A 127 -15.49 -15.06 -17.60
C THR A 127 -16.88 -14.85 -18.18
N LEU A 128 -17.67 -13.91 -17.63
CA LEU A 128 -18.98 -13.54 -18.17
C LEU A 128 -18.86 -13.01 -19.59
N VAL A 129 -17.88 -12.17 -19.89
CA VAL A 129 -17.64 -11.65 -21.25
C VAL A 129 -17.32 -12.79 -22.22
N GLU A 130 -16.44 -13.74 -21.82
CA GLU A 130 -16.13 -14.91 -22.65
C GLU A 130 -17.34 -15.81 -22.91
N VAL A 131 -18.17 -16.05 -21.89
CA VAL A 131 -19.41 -16.82 -22.04
C VAL A 131 -20.36 -16.16 -23.03
N VAL A 132 -20.53 -14.84 -22.94
CA VAL A 132 -21.38 -14.07 -23.85
C VAL A 132 -20.82 -14.09 -25.28
N ASP A 133 -19.51 -14.00 -25.47
CA ASP A 133 -18.89 -14.12 -26.81
C ASP A 133 -19.15 -15.53 -27.43
N LYS A 134 -18.99 -16.60 -26.65
CA LYS A 134 -19.26 -17.96 -27.07
C LYS A 134 -20.76 -18.19 -27.43
N LEU A 135 -21.67 -17.68 -26.58
CA LEU A 135 -23.12 -17.75 -26.88
C LEU A 135 -23.47 -17.03 -28.19
N ARG A 136 -22.81 -15.91 -28.45
CA ARG A 136 -23.01 -15.14 -29.69
C ARG A 136 -22.55 -15.91 -30.94
N GLU A 137 -21.42 -16.62 -30.85
CA GLU A 137 -20.91 -17.45 -31.97
C GLU A 137 -21.88 -18.60 -32.32
N HIS A 138 -22.58 -19.15 -31.30
CA HIS A 138 -23.51 -20.26 -31.49
C HIS A 138 -24.94 -19.84 -31.88
N MET A 139 -25.33 -18.59 -31.58
CA MET A 139 -26.72 -18.11 -31.77
C MET A 139 -26.93 -17.41 -33.09
N HIS A 140 -26.46 -17.77 -34.20
CA HIS A 140 -26.67 -17.25 -35.58
C HIS A 140 -27.74 -16.15 -35.71
N LEU A 141 -27.61 -15.07 -34.93
CA LEU A 141 -28.58 -13.96 -34.90
C LEU A 141 -28.38 -13.02 -36.10
N PRO A 142 -29.48 -12.52 -36.72
CA PRO A 142 -29.39 -11.57 -37.81
C PRO A 142 -28.62 -10.29 -37.42
N ASP A 143 -27.84 -9.76 -38.33
CA ASP A 143 -26.98 -8.57 -38.09
C ASP A 143 -27.79 -7.34 -37.62
N SER A 144 -29.06 -7.22 -38.00
CA SER A 144 -29.97 -6.15 -37.56
C SER A 144 -30.31 -6.19 -36.06
N MET A 145 -30.34 -7.39 -35.46
CA MET A 145 -30.53 -7.56 -33.99
C MET A 145 -29.23 -7.47 -33.19
N VAL A 146 -28.11 -7.69 -33.83
CA VAL A 146 -26.81 -7.81 -33.20
C VAL A 146 -26.10 -6.47 -33.00
N GLY A 147 -26.44 -5.43 -33.80
CA GLY A 147 -25.69 -4.16 -33.82
C GLY A 147 -25.55 -3.48 -32.46
N ASN A 148 -26.65 -3.28 -31.75
CA ASN A 148 -26.61 -2.64 -30.42
C ASN A 148 -26.04 -3.55 -29.32
N ALA A 149 -26.30 -4.85 -29.39
CA ALA A 149 -25.76 -5.83 -28.47
C ALA A 149 -24.23 -5.96 -28.66
N ARG A 150 -23.79 -5.97 -29.93
CA ARG A 150 -22.36 -6.04 -30.28
C ARG A 150 -21.58 -4.81 -29.77
N LEU A 151 -22.16 -3.62 -29.92
CA LEU A 151 -21.55 -2.38 -29.41
C LEU A 151 -21.43 -2.40 -27.88
N LYS A 152 -22.48 -2.82 -27.18
CA LYS A 152 -22.47 -2.95 -25.72
C LYS A 152 -21.44 -3.97 -25.24
N LEU A 153 -21.33 -5.13 -25.89
CA LEU A 153 -20.37 -6.17 -25.58
C LEU A 153 -18.92 -5.71 -25.81
N ASN A 154 -18.67 -5.02 -26.93
CA ASN A 154 -17.35 -4.45 -27.20
C ASN A 154 -16.95 -3.41 -26.13
N ASN A 155 -17.91 -2.59 -25.69
CA ASN A 155 -17.68 -1.62 -24.61
C ASN A 155 -17.39 -2.32 -23.26
N ILE A 156 -18.15 -3.38 -22.92
CA ILE A 156 -17.89 -4.17 -21.71
C ILE A 156 -16.50 -4.80 -21.78
N ARG A 157 -16.13 -5.41 -22.90
CA ARG A 157 -14.80 -6.02 -23.10
C ARG A 157 -13.68 -4.99 -22.96
N ALA A 158 -13.79 -3.85 -23.64
CA ALA A 158 -12.80 -2.78 -23.55
C ALA A 158 -12.67 -2.26 -22.12
N THR A 159 -13.79 -2.10 -21.40
CA THR A 159 -13.80 -1.68 -20.00
C THR A 159 -13.14 -2.73 -19.11
N THR A 160 -13.47 -4.01 -19.28
CA THR A 160 -12.89 -5.11 -18.49
C THR A 160 -11.39 -5.24 -18.73
N THR A 161 -10.93 -5.18 -19.99
CA THR A 161 -9.50 -5.18 -20.31
C THR A 161 -8.77 -4.02 -19.63
N ASN A 162 -9.34 -2.82 -19.71
CA ASN A 162 -8.75 -1.62 -19.07
C ASN A 162 -8.69 -1.75 -17.54
N ILE A 163 -9.68 -2.40 -16.92
CA ILE A 163 -9.67 -2.67 -15.46
C ILE A 163 -8.58 -3.70 -15.14
N LEU A 164 -8.47 -4.78 -15.91
CA LEU A 164 -7.43 -5.80 -15.74
C LEU A 164 -6.02 -5.19 -15.85
N ASP A 165 -5.78 -4.41 -16.89
CA ASP A 165 -4.51 -3.73 -17.09
C ASP A 165 -4.13 -2.86 -15.88
N LYS A 166 -5.10 -2.12 -15.33
CA LYS A 166 -4.89 -1.30 -14.14
C LYS A 166 -4.61 -2.12 -12.88
N LEU A 167 -5.23 -3.29 -12.74
CA LEU A 167 -5.03 -4.17 -11.57
C LEU A 167 -3.66 -4.79 -11.53
N TYR A 168 -3.12 -5.16 -12.71
CA TYR A 168 -1.81 -5.82 -12.82
C TYR A 168 -0.67 -4.86 -13.12
N THR A 169 -0.96 -3.58 -13.34
CA THR A 169 0.08 -2.57 -13.48
C THR A 169 0.53 -2.12 -12.08
N PRO A 170 1.83 -2.23 -11.77
CA PRO A 170 2.34 -1.79 -10.49
C PRO A 170 2.13 -0.29 -10.30
N PRO A 171 1.75 0.19 -9.10
CA PRO A 171 1.43 1.61 -8.86
C PRO A 171 2.65 2.54 -8.98
N TYR A 172 3.86 2.00 -8.91
CA TYR A 172 5.10 2.76 -9.01
C TYR A 172 6.16 2.04 -9.84
N ASN A 173 6.96 2.80 -10.57
CA ASN A 173 8.13 2.28 -11.27
C ASN A 173 9.33 2.16 -10.32
N CYS A 174 10.24 1.23 -10.65
CA CYS A 174 11.49 1.04 -9.92
C CYS A 174 12.69 1.61 -10.70
N ASP A 175 12.54 2.85 -11.16
CA ASP A 175 13.51 3.56 -12.02
C ASP A 175 14.36 4.60 -11.26
N GLY A 176 14.19 4.67 -9.93
CA GLY A 176 14.87 5.61 -9.06
C GLY A 176 14.25 7.03 -9.04
N LYS A 177 13.15 7.26 -9.74
CA LYS A 177 12.44 8.55 -9.77
C LYS A 177 11.15 8.50 -9.00
N ASP A 178 10.41 7.39 -9.08
CA ASP A 178 9.15 7.22 -8.39
C ASP A 178 9.38 7.06 -6.89
N ARG A 179 8.61 7.82 -6.13
CA ARG A 179 8.59 7.82 -4.67
C ARG A 179 7.31 7.12 -4.22
N CYS A 180 7.44 5.92 -3.66
CA CYS A 180 6.29 5.04 -3.41
C CYS A 180 5.61 5.29 -2.05
N CYS A 181 6.35 5.72 -1.05
CA CYS A 181 5.81 6.08 0.26
C CYS A 181 6.68 7.12 0.95
N GLN A 182 6.31 7.48 2.17
CA GLN A 182 7.03 8.39 3.06
C GLN A 182 7.30 7.71 4.39
N LEU A 183 8.42 8.07 5.03
CA LEU A 183 8.71 7.65 6.39
C LEU A 183 8.90 8.85 7.31
N ILE A 184 8.55 8.63 8.57
CA ILE A 184 8.88 9.50 9.70
C ILE A 184 9.40 8.64 10.85
N ILE A 185 10.30 9.17 11.64
CA ILE A 185 10.82 8.51 12.83
C ILE A 185 10.39 9.31 14.05
N ASN A 186 9.75 8.64 15.00
CA ASN A 186 9.26 9.21 16.24
C ASN A 186 9.84 8.43 17.44
N SER A 187 9.83 9.05 18.61
CA SER A 187 10.06 8.34 19.88
C SER A 187 8.82 7.52 20.23
N ALA A 188 8.99 6.24 20.51
CA ALA A 188 7.93 5.35 20.94
C ALA A 188 7.88 5.33 22.48
N GLN A 189 6.91 6.05 23.03
CA GLN A 189 6.72 6.08 24.49
C GLN A 189 6.28 4.70 25.00
N ARG A 190 6.95 4.20 26.03
CA ARG A 190 6.52 2.99 26.74
C ARG A 190 5.37 3.31 27.66
N ILE A 191 4.34 2.48 27.61
CA ILE A 191 3.13 2.63 28.40
C ILE A 191 3.12 1.57 29.48
N THR A 192 2.85 2.00 30.72
CA THR A 192 2.51 1.11 31.82
C THR A 192 1.04 1.26 32.13
N TRP A 193 0.31 0.17 32.04
CA TRP A 193 -1.12 0.16 32.34
C TRP A 193 -1.35 0.12 33.83
N LYS A 194 -2.25 0.99 34.31
CA LYS A 194 -2.80 0.93 35.65
C LYS A 194 -4.30 0.61 35.51
N GLU A 195 -4.68 -0.60 35.86
CA GLU A 195 -6.07 -0.97 35.92
C GLU A 195 -6.74 -0.24 37.07
N VAL A 196 -7.88 0.36 36.81
CA VAL A 196 -8.75 1.02 37.82
C VAL A 196 -9.99 0.20 38.08
N LYS A 197 -10.60 0.38 39.25
CA LYS A 197 -11.75 -0.44 39.69
C LYS A 197 -13.09 0.12 39.25
N SER A 198 -13.12 1.41 38.88
CA SER A 198 -14.35 2.05 38.42
C SER A 198 -14.04 3.12 37.39
N ILE A 199 -15.07 3.53 36.65
CA ILE A 199 -14.93 4.55 35.58
C ILE A 199 -14.63 5.94 36.15
N GLU A 200 -15.07 6.21 37.38
CA GLU A 200 -14.84 7.48 38.08
C GLU A 200 -13.35 7.69 38.38
N GLU A 201 -12.60 6.59 38.58
CA GLU A 201 -11.13 6.66 38.78
C GLU A 201 -10.36 7.08 37.53
N LEU A 202 -10.99 7.11 36.36
CA LEU A 202 -10.39 7.68 35.13
C LEU A 202 -10.32 9.20 35.15
N GLY A 203 -11.04 9.83 36.07
CA GLY A 203 -11.16 11.28 36.20
C GLY A 203 -12.23 11.88 35.29
N GLU A 204 -12.55 13.13 35.60
CA GLU A 204 -13.52 13.91 34.81
C GLU A 204 -12.89 14.47 33.53
N SER A 205 -13.70 14.56 32.47
CA SER A 205 -13.31 15.25 31.23
C SER A 205 -14.51 16.00 30.64
N GLU A 206 -14.23 17.11 29.95
CA GLU A 206 -15.26 17.91 29.27
C GLU A 206 -16.07 17.12 28.24
N ARG A 207 -15.43 16.12 27.62
CA ARG A 207 -16.04 15.25 26.64
C ARG A 207 -16.91 14.16 27.27
N GLY A 208 -16.56 13.69 28.46
CA GLY A 208 -17.20 12.56 29.11
C GLY A 208 -17.20 11.30 28.23
N ASN A 209 -18.36 10.66 28.10
CA ASN A 209 -18.55 9.45 27.28
C ASN A 209 -19.10 9.72 25.86
N LYS A 210 -19.17 10.98 25.43
CA LYS A 210 -19.68 11.35 24.10
C LYS A 210 -18.72 10.87 23.01
N GLY A 211 -19.19 9.98 22.15
CA GLY A 211 -18.43 9.42 21.02
C GLY A 211 -19.17 9.61 19.68
N PHE A 212 -18.53 9.20 18.60
CA PHE A 212 -19.10 9.11 17.24
C PHE A 212 -19.87 10.36 16.76
N GLY A 213 -19.36 11.56 17.09
CA GLY A 213 -19.98 12.82 16.68
C GLY A 213 -21.02 13.40 17.67
N GLU A 214 -21.31 12.73 18.75
CA GLU A 214 -22.14 13.29 19.81
C GLU A 214 -21.45 14.49 20.46
N GLY A 215 -22.07 15.66 20.37
CA GLY A 215 -21.57 16.89 20.99
C GLY A 215 -20.59 17.72 20.19
N THR A 216 -20.21 17.35 18.96
CA THR A 216 -19.29 18.12 18.10
C THR A 216 -19.97 18.88 16.96
N GLY A 217 -21.29 18.90 16.86
CA GLY A 217 -22.04 19.70 15.87
C GLY A 217 -21.82 19.34 14.39
N GLY A 218 -21.06 18.30 14.09
CA GLY A 218 -20.74 17.86 12.76
C GLY A 218 -21.41 16.54 12.41
N ALA A 219 -22.70 16.56 12.10
CA ALA A 219 -23.32 15.41 11.42
C ALA A 219 -22.74 15.33 10.00
N ALA A 220 -22.04 14.21 9.68
CA ALA A 220 -21.74 13.88 8.31
C ALA A 220 -23.08 13.77 7.56
N LYS A 221 -23.31 14.62 6.57
CA LYS A 221 -24.45 14.48 5.67
C LYS A 221 -24.28 13.19 4.90
N ALA A 222 -25.28 12.31 5.01
CA ALA A 222 -25.41 11.10 4.23
C ALA A 222 -25.55 11.42 2.72
#